data_bd6684f2c8031cf310727cd3e631fc83
#
_entry.id   bd6684f2c8031cf310727cd3e631fc83
#
_cell.length_a   1.000
_cell.length_b   1.000
_cell.length_c   1.000
_cell.angle_alpha   90.00
_cell.angle_beta   90.00
_cell.angle_gamma   90.00
#
_symmetry.space_group_name_H-M   'P 1'
#
loop_
_entity.id
_entity.type
_entity.pdbx_description
1 polymer ?
#
loop_
_entity_poly.entity_id
_entity_poly.type
_entity_poly.pdbx_seq_one_letter_code
_entity_poly.pdbx_strand_id
1 'polypeptide(L)'
;MSITYQAVGDEAPSAEDMADTIYKLQKRVEQYSTEATVYQEGEDRISIEIPGVTDANEILSELGQPGSLYFIKEKDSDGNPNYGLDTSGHYVLAKSMDELKEEGSVVLTGTDIKSAKSGSYQDSTTGANENVVQLSMTKEGTEKFAEATKAAKEAEETIAIYYDGELISVPRVNAEITDGQAIIEGS
;
A
#
# COMPACT_ATOMS: atom_id res chain seq x y z
N MET A 1 2.40 2.83 -26.47
CA MET A 1 0.99 2.51 -26.09
C MET A 1 0.36 3.76 -25.49
N SER A 2 -0.94 4.00 -25.76
CA SER A 2 -1.68 5.10 -25.12
C SER A 2 -2.97 4.53 -24.53
N ILE A 3 -3.29 4.92 -23.29
CA ILE A 3 -4.47 4.48 -22.54
C ILE A 3 -5.12 5.73 -21.96
N THR A 4 -6.46 5.81 -22.02
CA THR A 4 -7.22 6.87 -21.36
C THR A 4 -8.20 6.26 -20.37
N TYR A 5 -8.12 6.68 -19.11
CA TYR A 5 -9.09 6.37 -18.07
C TYR A 5 -10.06 7.54 -17.90
N GLN A 6 -11.32 7.23 -17.62
CA GLN A 6 -12.32 8.22 -17.26
C GLN A 6 -12.89 7.91 -15.89
N ALA A 7 -13.04 8.92 -15.07
CA ALA A 7 -13.70 8.78 -13.78
C ALA A 7 -15.16 8.34 -13.99
N VAL A 8 -15.63 7.44 -13.11
CA VAL A 8 -17.01 6.99 -13.08
C VAL A 8 -17.71 7.63 -11.90
N GLY A 9 -18.87 8.24 -12.13
CA GLY A 9 -19.67 8.92 -11.12
C GLY A 9 -20.44 10.10 -11.74
N ASP A 10 -21.34 10.66 -10.93
CA ASP A 10 -22.18 11.79 -11.35
C ASP A 10 -21.49 13.16 -11.16
N GLU A 11 -20.40 13.19 -10.38
CA GLU A 11 -19.61 14.39 -10.12
C GLU A 11 -18.16 14.21 -10.59
N ALA A 12 -17.57 15.27 -11.14
CA ALA A 12 -16.16 15.26 -11.54
C ALA A 12 -15.27 15.14 -10.28
N PRO A 13 -14.15 14.39 -10.37
CA PRO A 13 -13.20 14.29 -9.27
C PRO A 13 -12.65 15.66 -8.87
N SER A 14 -12.26 15.81 -7.61
CA SER A 14 -11.58 17.03 -7.18
C SER A 14 -10.19 17.14 -7.85
N ALA A 15 -9.66 18.37 -7.94
CA ALA A 15 -8.32 18.59 -8.50
C ALA A 15 -7.23 17.86 -7.69
N GLU A 16 -7.44 17.69 -6.37
CA GLU A 16 -6.55 16.94 -5.47
C GLU A 16 -6.60 15.43 -5.78
N ASP A 17 -7.78 14.85 -5.89
CA ASP A 17 -7.95 13.43 -6.24
C ASP A 17 -7.36 13.11 -7.63
N MET A 18 -7.52 14.02 -8.58
CA MET A 18 -6.94 13.87 -9.92
C MET A 18 -5.40 13.91 -9.87
N ALA A 19 -4.82 14.86 -9.14
CA ALA A 19 -3.37 14.98 -8.99
C ALA A 19 -2.77 13.74 -8.31
N ASP A 20 -3.40 13.27 -7.23
CA ASP A 20 -2.99 12.07 -6.51
C ASP A 20 -3.07 10.81 -7.38
N THR A 21 -4.14 10.69 -8.16
CA THR A 21 -4.32 9.56 -9.08
C THR A 21 -3.26 9.57 -10.17
N ILE A 22 -2.98 10.74 -10.76
CA ILE A 22 -1.92 10.92 -11.77
C ILE A 22 -0.56 10.53 -11.18
N TYR A 23 -0.24 11.02 -9.99
CA TYR A 23 1.03 10.67 -9.32
C TYR A 23 1.18 9.17 -9.11
N LYS A 24 0.14 8.48 -8.62
CA LYS A 24 0.15 7.03 -8.41
C LYS A 24 0.30 6.26 -9.71
N LEU A 25 -0.45 6.64 -10.75
CA LEU A 25 -0.34 6.02 -12.06
C LEU A 25 1.03 6.26 -12.69
N GLN A 26 1.62 7.46 -12.53
CA GLN A 26 2.97 7.76 -12.99
C GLN A 26 4.00 6.83 -12.35
N LYS A 27 3.92 6.63 -11.03
CA LYS A 27 4.80 5.69 -10.31
C LYS A 27 4.69 4.26 -10.81
N ARG A 28 3.49 3.80 -11.14
CA ARG A 28 3.27 2.46 -11.68
C ARG A 28 3.85 2.30 -13.09
N VAL A 29 3.66 3.29 -13.96
CA VAL A 29 4.14 3.18 -15.36
C VAL A 29 5.64 3.38 -15.48
N GLU A 30 6.30 4.07 -14.55
CA GLU A 30 7.75 4.21 -14.48
C GLU A 30 8.49 2.86 -14.40
N GLN A 31 7.85 1.83 -13.86
CA GLN A 31 8.40 0.47 -13.81
C GLN A 31 8.53 -0.16 -15.21
N TYR A 32 7.71 0.25 -16.15
CA TYR A 32 7.71 -0.27 -17.53
C TYR A 32 8.52 0.60 -18.49
N SER A 33 8.56 1.89 -18.28
CA SER A 33 9.29 2.84 -19.12
C SER A 33 9.56 4.14 -18.37
N THR A 34 10.81 4.54 -18.31
CA THR A 34 11.21 5.85 -17.76
C THR A 34 10.76 7.04 -18.64
N GLU A 35 10.32 6.76 -19.88
CA GLU A 35 9.76 7.76 -20.80
C GLU A 35 8.22 7.79 -20.74
N ALA A 36 7.61 7.01 -19.84
CA ALA A 36 6.17 7.02 -19.68
C ALA A 36 5.68 8.33 -19.09
N THR A 37 4.55 8.80 -19.56
CA THR A 37 3.92 10.05 -19.10
C THR A 37 2.46 9.82 -18.73
N VAL A 38 2.04 10.43 -17.63
CA VAL A 38 0.66 10.45 -17.16
C VAL A 38 0.21 11.88 -16.98
N TYR A 39 -0.89 12.26 -17.59
CA TYR A 39 -1.39 13.62 -17.53
C TYR A 39 -2.92 13.68 -17.53
N GLN A 40 -3.45 14.77 -16.99
CA GLN A 40 -4.89 15.03 -16.98
C GLN A 40 -5.35 15.45 -18.38
N GLU A 41 -6.46 14.90 -18.83
CA GLU A 41 -7.15 15.25 -20.07
C GLU A 41 -8.60 15.68 -19.78
N GLY A 42 -8.87 16.96 -19.82
CA GLY A 42 -10.17 17.51 -19.42
C GLY A 42 -10.37 17.52 -17.90
N GLU A 43 -11.61 17.38 -17.45
CA GLU A 43 -11.97 17.48 -16.02
C GLU A 43 -12.02 16.11 -15.34
N ASP A 44 -12.21 15.02 -16.08
CA ASP A 44 -12.55 13.70 -15.57
C ASP A 44 -11.71 12.57 -16.19
N ARG A 45 -10.71 12.87 -17.02
CA ARG A 45 -9.89 11.87 -17.71
C ARG A 45 -8.42 11.99 -17.40
N ILE A 46 -7.75 10.84 -17.44
CA ILE A 46 -6.30 10.71 -17.30
C ILE A 46 -5.78 9.92 -18.49
N SER A 47 -4.83 10.49 -19.22
CA SER A 47 -4.15 9.84 -20.32
C SER A 47 -2.77 9.39 -19.92
N ILE A 48 -2.42 8.15 -20.33
CA ILE A 48 -1.15 7.49 -20.04
C ILE A 48 -0.50 7.13 -21.36
N GLU A 49 0.73 7.56 -21.56
CA GLU A 49 1.54 7.20 -22.73
C GLU A 49 2.77 6.42 -22.29
N ILE A 50 2.96 5.20 -22.84
CA ILE A 50 4.09 4.33 -22.52
C ILE A 50 4.80 3.94 -23.82
N PRO A 51 5.90 4.63 -24.17
CA PRO A 51 6.69 4.32 -25.35
C PRO A 51 7.33 2.92 -25.25
N GLY A 52 7.46 2.24 -26.40
CA GLY A 52 8.20 0.97 -26.51
C GLY A 52 7.48 -0.28 -26.00
N VAL A 53 6.30 -0.16 -25.43
CA VAL A 53 5.52 -1.30 -24.92
C VAL A 53 4.59 -1.85 -26.00
N THR A 54 4.65 -3.19 -26.17
CA THR A 54 3.86 -3.94 -27.18
C THR A 54 2.73 -4.77 -26.56
N ASP A 55 2.85 -5.18 -25.28
CA ASP A 55 1.77 -5.91 -24.59
C ASP A 55 0.99 -4.97 -23.66
N ALA A 56 -0.21 -4.64 -24.12
CA ALA A 56 -1.10 -3.74 -23.38
C ALA A 56 -1.87 -4.43 -22.26
N ASN A 57 -2.09 -5.75 -22.35
CA ASN A 57 -3.01 -6.43 -21.44
C ASN A 57 -2.43 -6.60 -20.04
N GLU A 58 -1.14 -6.90 -19.93
CA GLU A 58 -0.46 -7.01 -18.65
C GLU A 58 -0.47 -5.69 -17.92
N ILE A 59 -0.09 -4.61 -18.59
CA ILE A 59 -0.07 -3.26 -18.03
C ILE A 59 -1.47 -2.77 -17.66
N LEU A 60 -2.48 -3.02 -18.52
CA LEU A 60 -3.87 -2.65 -18.21
C LEU A 60 -4.40 -3.39 -16.98
N SER A 61 -4.01 -4.65 -16.79
CA SER A 61 -4.38 -5.43 -15.61
C SER A 61 -3.79 -4.82 -14.33
N GLU A 62 -2.53 -4.43 -14.34
CA GLU A 62 -1.88 -3.81 -13.17
C GLU A 62 -2.31 -2.38 -12.91
N LEU A 63 -2.45 -1.56 -13.95
CA LEU A 63 -2.92 -0.17 -13.81
C LEU A 63 -4.37 -0.09 -13.34
N GLY A 64 -5.19 -1.08 -13.69
CA GLY A 64 -6.59 -1.17 -13.26
C GLY A 64 -6.78 -1.69 -11.84
N GLN A 65 -5.71 -2.13 -11.17
CA GLN A 65 -5.80 -2.57 -9.78
C GLN A 65 -5.88 -1.33 -8.86
N PRO A 66 -6.87 -1.26 -7.93
CA PRO A 66 -6.80 -0.26 -6.87
C PRO A 66 -5.49 -0.45 -6.12
N GLY A 67 -4.90 0.65 -5.63
CA GLY A 67 -3.64 0.60 -4.87
C GLY A 67 -3.67 -0.53 -3.85
N SER A 68 -2.74 -1.46 -3.99
CA SER A 68 -2.75 -2.68 -3.20
C SER A 68 -2.09 -2.44 -1.84
N LEU A 69 -2.91 -2.17 -0.84
CA LEU A 69 -2.46 -2.11 0.55
C LEU A 69 -2.57 -3.50 1.18
N TYR A 70 -1.44 -4.01 1.68
CA TYR A 70 -1.38 -5.28 2.40
C TYR A 70 -0.62 -5.13 3.70
N PHE A 71 -1.09 -5.83 4.72
CA PHE A 71 -0.35 -6.05 5.97
C PHE A 71 0.14 -7.49 5.98
N ILE A 72 1.44 -7.69 6.19
CA ILE A 72 2.11 -8.98 5.97
C ILE A 72 2.83 -9.39 7.26
N LYS A 73 2.62 -10.63 7.70
CA LYS A 73 3.32 -11.24 8.84
C LYS A 73 4.82 -11.34 8.53
N GLU A 74 5.65 -11.25 9.57
CA GLU A 74 7.11 -11.41 9.41
C GLU A 74 7.49 -12.78 8.87
N LYS A 75 6.81 -13.84 9.34
CA LYS A 75 7.09 -15.21 8.96
C LYS A 75 5.83 -15.97 8.54
N ASP A 76 6.03 -17.00 7.75
CA ASP A 76 5.02 -18.00 7.43
C ASP A 76 4.82 -19.00 8.57
N SER A 77 3.94 -19.99 8.37
CA SER A 77 3.67 -21.05 9.33
C SER A 77 4.85 -21.98 9.62
N ASP A 78 5.82 -22.05 8.70
CA ASP A 78 7.02 -22.87 8.79
C ASP A 78 8.23 -22.11 9.39
N GLY A 79 8.04 -20.82 9.71
CA GLY A 79 9.04 -19.94 10.29
C GLY A 79 9.98 -19.29 9.28
N ASN A 80 9.69 -19.38 7.97
CA ASN A 80 10.49 -18.71 6.95
C ASN A 80 10.10 -17.23 6.84
N PRO A 81 11.06 -16.32 6.62
CA PRO A 81 10.77 -14.89 6.52
C PRO A 81 9.97 -14.56 5.26
N ASN A 82 8.98 -13.71 5.39
CA ASN A 82 8.19 -13.20 4.27
C ASN A 82 8.80 -11.95 3.63
N TYR A 83 9.67 -11.26 4.37
CA TYR A 83 10.42 -10.10 3.91
C TYR A 83 11.74 -9.97 4.69
N GLY A 84 12.65 -9.16 4.20
CA GLY A 84 13.93 -8.92 4.83
C GLY A 84 14.66 -7.73 4.20
N LEU A 85 15.86 -7.46 4.67
CA LEU A 85 16.69 -6.38 4.11
C LEU A 85 17.47 -6.89 2.90
N ASP A 86 17.50 -6.12 1.84
CA ASP A 86 18.40 -6.32 0.71
C ASP A 86 19.84 -5.88 1.05
N THR A 87 20.74 -6.00 0.07
CA THR A 87 22.14 -5.60 0.22
C THR A 87 22.34 -4.08 0.41
N SER A 88 21.34 -3.29 0.10
CA SER A 88 21.33 -1.81 0.23
C SER A 88 20.68 -1.36 1.54
N GLY A 89 20.12 -2.29 2.32
CA GLY A 89 19.45 -2.01 3.58
C GLY A 89 17.97 -1.62 3.44
N HIS A 90 17.36 -1.85 2.27
CA HIS A 90 15.93 -1.65 2.09
C HIS A 90 15.15 -2.94 2.34
N TYR A 91 13.97 -2.81 2.91
CA TYR A 91 13.08 -3.95 3.07
C TYR A 91 12.50 -4.38 1.71
N VAL A 92 12.59 -5.67 1.43
CA VAL A 92 12.04 -6.29 0.23
C VAL A 92 11.28 -7.57 0.59
N LEU A 93 10.30 -7.93 -0.23
CA LEU A 93 9.60 -9.21 -0.07
C LEU A 93 10.55 -10.36 -0.39
N ALA A 94 10.51 -11.41 0.40
CA ALA A 94 11.24 -12.67 0.15
C ALA A 94 10.45 -13.62 -0.78
N LYS A 95 9.15 -13.38 -0.95
CA LYS A 95 8.21 -14.16 -1.75
C LYS A 95 7.34 -13.24 -2.60
N SER A 96 6.73 -13.76 -3.63
CA SER A 96 5.73 -13.03 -4.40
C SER A 96 4.46 -12.76 -3.58
N MET A 97 3.70 -11.73 -3.95
CA MET A 97 2.43 -11.43 -3.27
C MET A 97 1.40 -12.55 -3.40
N ASP A 98 1.44 -13.32 -4.48
CA ASP A 98 0.53 -14.44 -4.69
C ASP A 98 0.86 -15.60 -3.73
N GLU A 99 2.14 -15.91 -3.56
CA GLU A 99 2.59 -16.90 -2.56
C GLU A 99 2.17 -16.47 -1.14
N LEU A 100 2.40 -15.20 -0.77
CA LEU A 100 2.03 -14.67 0.54
C LEU A 100 0.52 -14.73 0.82
N LYS A 101 -0.31 -14.55 -0.20
CA LYS A 101 -1.77 -14.71 -0.11
C LYS A 101 -2.17 -16.18 0.06
N GLU A 102 -1.60 -17.07 -0.74
CA GLU A 102 -1.90 -18.52 -0.69
C GLU A 102 -1.50 -19.16 0.64
N GLU A 103 -0.37 -18.73 1.22
CA GLU A 103 0.12 -19.20 2.52
C GLU A 103 -0.63 -18.61 3.73
N GLY A 104 -1.50 -17.60 3.52
CA GLY A 104 -2.17 -16.89 4.60
C GLY A 104 -1.25 -15.96 5.41
N SER A 105 -0.16 -15.50 4.81
CA SER A 105 0.77 -14.54 5.39
C SER A 105 0.25 -13.10 5.32
N VAL A 106 -0.72 -12.81 4.43
CA VAL A 106 -1.42 -11.52 4.36
C VAL A 106 -2.49 -11.44 5.44
N VAL A 107 -2.34 -10.49 6.35
CA VAL A 107 -3.27 -10.24 7.48
C VAL A 107 -4.46 -9.42 7.04
N LEU A 108 -4.19 -8.28 6.40
CA LEU A 108 -5.20 -7.33 5.93
C LEU A 108 -4.92 -6.95 4.48
N THR A 109 -6.01 -6.62 3.80
CA THR A 109 -5.99 -6.02 2.46
C THR A 109 -6.64 -4.64 2.50
N GLY A 110 -6.56 -3.88 1.42
CA GLY A 110 -7.23 -2.58 1.32
C GLY A 110 -8.74 -2.62 1.57
N THR A 111 -9.41 -3.77 1.32
CA THR A 111 -10.84 -3.95 1.59
C THR A 111 -11.18 -4.05 3.07
N ASP A 112 -10.21 -4.37 3.92
CA ASP A 112 -10.35 -4.40 5.37
C ASP A 112 -10.22 -3.00 5.99
N ILE A 113 -9.82 -1.99 5.21
CA ILE A 113 -9.66 -0.59 5.63
C ILE A 113 -10.92 0.21 5.29
N LYS A 114 -11.53 0.80 6.30
CA LYS A 114 -12.71 1.65 6.16
C LYS A 114 -12.37 3.07 5.72
N SER A 115 -11.29 3.62 6.28
CA SER A 115 -10.81 4.97 5.94
C SER A 115 -9.34 5.12 6.29
N ALA A 116 -8.66 5.97 5.53
CA ALA A 116 -7.32 6.45 5.79
C ALA A 116 -7.34 7.98 5.83
N LYS A 117 -6.66 8.60 6.79
CA LYS A 117 -6.57 10.05 6.92
C LYS A 117 -5.13 10.45 7.20
N SER A 118 -4.63 11.41 6.45
CA SER A 118 -3.37 12.07 6.79
C SER A 118 -3.54 12.93 8.04
N GLY A 119 -2.50 12.97 8.85
CA GLY A 119 -2.44 13.79 10.06
C GLY A 119 -1.01 14.15 10.38
N SER A 120 -0.82 15.02 11.37
CA SER A 120 0.48 15.26 11.97
C SER A 120 0.42 14.91 13.45
N TYR A 121 1.47 14.27 13.92
CA TYR A 121 1.68 13.93 15.32
C TYR A 121 2.94 14.65 15.82
N GLN A 122 2.87 15.24 16.99
CA GLN A 122 4.05 15.80 17.62
C GLN A 122 4.64 14.78 18.60
N ASP A 123 5.84 14.28 18.27
CA ASP A 123 6.58 13.41 19.18
C ASP A 123 6.85 14.13 20.51
N SER A 124 6.37 13.56 21.58
CA SER A 124 6.48 14.15 22.92
C SER A 124 7.90 14.14 23.47
N THR A 125 8.81 13.36 22.88
CA THR A 125 10.21 13.21 23.31
C THR A 125 11.12 14.17 22.56
N THR A 126 10.93 14.28 21.25
CA THR A 126 11.76 15.11 20.37
C THR A 126 11.17 16.47 20.08
N GLY A 127 9.83 16.63 20.24
CA GLY A 127 9.08 17.83 19.86
C GLY A 127 8.93 17.99 18.34
N ALA A 128 9.37 17.02 17.54
CA ALA A 128 9.24 17.05 16.08
C ALA A 128 7.79 16.76 15.65
N ASN A 129 7.34 17.43 14.59
CA ASN A 129 6.08 17.07 13.94
C ASN A 129 6.36 16.00 12.90
N GLU A 130 5.73 14.86 13.05
CA GLU A 130 5.80 13.75 12.10
C GLU A 130 4.48 13.63 11.34
N ASN A 131 4.58 13.38 10.04
CA ASN A 131 3.42 13.09 9.24
C ASN A 131 3.01 11.64 9.47
N VAL A 132 1.73 11.42 9.71
CA VAL A 132 1.18 10.09 9.97
C VAL A 132 -0.04 9.83 9.11
N VAL A 133 -0.28 8.56 8.84
CA VAL A 133 -1.54 8.10 8.26
C VAL A 133 -2.31 7.33 9.33
N GLN A 134 -3.48 7.83 9.68
CA GLN A 134 -4.41 7.16 10.59
C GLN A 134 -5.33 6.25 9.78
N LEU A 135 -5.32 4.97 10.08
CA LEU A 135 -6.17 3.97 9.47
C LEU A 135 -7.30 3.58 10.42
N SER A 136 -8.52 3.51 9.88
CA SER A 136 -9.66 2.90 10.57
C SER A 136 -10.07 1.66 9.79
N MET A 137 -10.24 0.54 10.48
CA MET A 137 -10.54 -0.76 9.88
C MET A 137 -12.04 -1.03 9.85
N THR A 138 -12.46 -1.94 8.99
CA THR A 138 -13.80 -2.54 9.06
C THR A 138 -13.89 -3.42 10.31
N LYS A 139 -15.09 -3.90 10.65
CA LYS A 139 -15.26 -4.83 11.76
C LYS A 139 -14.46 -6.12 11.56
N GLU A 140 -14.51 -6.68 10.36
CA GLU A 140 -13.75 -7.88 9.99
C GLU A 140 -12.25 -7.63 10.01
N GLY A 141 -11.80 -6.48 9.48
CA GLY A 141 -10.40 -6.05 9.54
C GLY A 141 -9.90 -5.90 10.98
N THR A 142 -10.73 -5.35 11.87
CA THR A 142 -10.40 -5.22 13.30
C THR A 142 -10.16 -6.58 13.96
N GLU A 143 -11.04 -7.56 13.70
CA GLU A 143 -10.92 -8.91 14.26
C GLU A 143 -9.65 -9.62 13.76
N LYS A 144 -9.37 -9.56 12.44
CA LYS A 144 -8.14 -10.12 11.85
C LYS A 144 -6.88 -9.45 12.40
N PHE A 145 -6.92 -8.12 12.54
CA PHE A 145 -5.76 -7.36 13.00
C PHE A 145 -5.46 -7.58 14.48
N ALA A 146 -6.50 -7.71 15.30
CA ALA A 146 -6.35 -8.05 16.71
C ALA A 146 -5.67 -9.41 16.90
N GLU A 147 -6.10 -10.42 16.16
CA GLU A 147 -5.48 -11.76 16.20
C GLU A 147 -4.02 -11.72 15.75
N ALA A 148 -3.74 -11.04 14.62
CA ALA A 148 -2.40 -10.95 14.08
C ALA A 148 -1.44 -10.15 14.97
N THR A 149 -1.89 -9.02 15.53
CA THR A 149 -1.07 -8.19 16.43
C THR A 149 -0.83 -8.87 17.78
N LYS A 150 -1.79 -9.67 18.27
CA LYS A 150 -1.57 -10.51 19.43
C LYS A 150 -0.48 -11.55 19.19
N ALA A 151 -0.56 -12.30 18.09
CA ALA A 151 0.43 -13.31 17.73
C ALA A 151 1.82 -12.71 17.51
N ALA A 152 1.91 -11.60 16.75
CA ALA A 152 3.16 -10.91 16.48
C ALA A 152 3.81 -10.34 17.75
N LYS A 153 3.00 -9.81 18.69
CA LYS A 153 3.49 -9.35 19.99
C LYS A 153 4.08 -10.49 20.82
N GLU A 154 3.40 -11.63 20.89
CA GLU A 154 3.87 -12.81 21.64
C GLU A 154 5.16 -13.39 21.07
N ALA A 155 5.33 -13.33 19.74
CA ALA A 155 6.52 -13.76 19.02
C ALA A 155 7.63 -12.68 18.93
N GLU A 156 7.37 -11.46 19.41
CA GLU A 156 8.23 -10.27 19.25
C GLU A 156 8.54 -9.92 17.78
N GLU A 157 7.58 -10.15 16.89
CA GLU A 157 7.68 -9.97 15.44
C GLU A 157 7.14 -8.61 14.98
N THR A 158 7.41 -8.32 13.70
CA THR A 158 6.94 -7.15 12.99
C THR A 158 5.73 -7.51 12.12
N ILE A 159 4.97 -6.50 11.69
CA ILE A 159 3.98 -6.62 10.62
C ILE A 159 4.32 -5.56 9.57
N ALA A 160 4.72 -6.02 8.38
CA ALA A 160 5.08 -5.13 7.30
C ALA A 160 3.85 -4.54 6.63
N ILE A 161 3.96 -3.28 6.20
CA ILE A 161 2.95 -2.56 5.43
C ILE A 161 3.48 -2.41 4.01
N TYR A 162 2.81 -3.09 3.08
CA TYR A 162 3.11 -3.08 1.67
C TYR A 162 2.07 -2.25 0.93
N TYR A 163 2.52 -1.32 0.12
CA TYR A 163 1.67 -0.46 -0.66
C TYR A 163 2.25 -0.27 -2.06
N ASP A 164 1.46 -0.63 -3.08
CA ASP A 164 1.72 -0.33 -4.49
C ASP A 164 3.11 -0.73 -5.02
N GLY A 165 3.57 -1.91 -4.64
CA GLY A 165 4.87 -2.46 -5.08
C GLY A 165 6.00 -2.35 -4.07
N GLU A 166 5.84 -1.59 -2.98
CA GLU A 166 6.90 -1.30 -2.02
C GLU A 166 6.50 -1.61 -0.57
N LEU A 167 7.48 -2.02 0.23
CA LEU A 167 7.33 -2.09 1.69
C LEU A 167 7.57 -0.69 2.26
N ILE A 168 6.49 0.00 2.62
CA ILE A 168 6.54 1.39 3.09
C ILE A 168 6.87 1.51 4.57
N SER A 169 6.60 0.48 5.37
CA SER A 169 6.91 0.46 6.80
C SER A 169 6.95 -0.96 7.34
N VAL A 170 7.81 -1.22 8.34
CA VAL A 170 7.94 -2.54 9.01
C VAL A 170 7.96 -2.32 10.52
N PRO A 171 6.84 -1.89 11.12
CA PRO A 171 6.77 -1.60 12.54
C PRO A 171 6.81 -2.87 13.40
N ARG A 172 7.49 -2.77 14.56
CA ARG A 172 7.41 -3.79 15.60
C ARG A 172 6.06 -3.72 16.30
N VAL A 173 5.46 -4.88 16.54
CA VAL A 173 4.18 -4.96 17.22
C VAL A 173 4.40 -5.01 18.74
N ASN A 174 4.09 -3.92 19.44
CA ASN A 174 4.28 -3.79 20.88
C ASN A 174 3.02 -4.07 21.69
N ALA A 175 1.85 -4.07 21.05
CA ALA A 175 0.56 -4.28 21.70
C ALA A 175 -0.42 -5.00 20.77
N GLU A 176 -1.37 -5.72 21.36
CA GLU A 176 -2.56 -6.17 20.66
C GLU A 176 -3.46 -4.98 20.33
N ILE A 177 -3.90 -4.83 19.09
CA ILE A 177 -4.74 -3.71 18.62
C ILE A 177 -6.15 -4.22 18.39
N THR A 178 -7.06 -3.86 19.28
CA THR A 178 -8.45 -4.35 19.27
C THR A 178 -9.48 -3.28 18.92
N ASP A 179 -9.06 -2.03 18.81
CA ASP A 179 -9.93 -0.87 18.54
C ASP A 179 -10.12 -0.57 17.05
N GLY A 180 -9.43 -1.32 16.18
CA GLY A 180 -9.48 -1.13 14.73
C GLY A 180 -8.85 0.17 14.24
N GLN A 181 -7.95 0.76 15.04
CA GLN A 181 -7.20 1.95 14.67
C GLN A 181 -5.72 1.60 14.56
N ALA A 182 -5.05 2.10 13.53
CA ALA A 182 -3.60 1.99 13.37
C ALA A 182 -3.04 3.32 12.89
N ILE A 183 -1.82 3.61 13.31
CA ILE A 183 -1.06 4.79 12.87
C ILE A 183 0.17 4.29 12.13
N ILE A 184 0.35 4.78 10.90
CA ILE A 184 1.57 4.56 10.12
C ILE A 184 2.36 5.85 10.20
N GLU A 185 3.57 5.78 10.73
CA GLU A 185 4.52 6.88 10.76
C GLU A 185 5.29 6.91 9.44
N GLY A 186 5.44 8.10 8.85
CA GLY A 186 6.30 8.31 7.69
C GLY A 186 7.77 8.22 8.12
N SER A 187 8.57 7.56 7.33
CA SER A 187 10.02 7.52 7.46
C SER A 187 10.67 8.70 6.75
#